data_41c8f67df893a4e044346633b661d9da
#
_entry.id   41c8f67df893a4e044346633b661d9da
#
_cell.length_a   1.000
_cell.length_b   1.000
_cell.length_c   1.000
_cell.angle_alpha   90.00
_cell.angle_beta   90.00
_cell.angle_gamma   90.00
#
_symmetry.space_group_name_H-M   'P 1'
#
loop_
_entity.id
_entity.type
_entity.pdbx_description
1 polymer ?
#
loop_
_entity_poly.entity_id
_entity_poly.type
_entity_poly.pdbx_seq_one_letter_code
_entity_poly.pdbx_strand_id
1 'polypeptide(L)'
;MIKKRLVAAVAIATLAPLTLAACGGGGGSNGAGSNSSSSETVESLTVLDYYTDEPGKSNIDAQLQKCGTSIGLAKVDHQSVPGPTLIQKVLQQASSKTLPDVLMLDNPDIQQIAEAGALTPLGDFGINADGYAAGPVSAATYDGQLYGLQPGANTLAIFYQKDVLAKAGVQPPKTWAELKTAAKKLTSGKQYGFAFNGTADYEGAWQFLPPMWTNGGDETDLKRPQVAEALQLWKDLVDDGSVSKSVVNWKQSDVNDQFIAGKAAMMLNGPWQIPALQKAKANFGVVPFPINKPDQTSVAPLGGEAWTVPETGDEAKKAKAAELVKCMNTDENQMLRAKQGGLVPTKTALYDQYKKEVPSMAGFTDAVATARARTGKLGAKWPDTAKVIYTGMQLVLTGQAAPADAMAKAGAS
;
A
#
# COMPACT_ATOMS: atom_id res chain seq x y z
N MET A 1 34.40 19.82 45.04
CA MET A 1 35.25 20.98 44.73
C MET A 1 35.16 21.16 43.21
N ILE A 2 34.70 22.16 42.60
CA ILE A 2 34.62 23.60 42.71
C ILE A 2 33.40 24.05 41.86
N LYS A 3 32.57 24.88 42.46
CA LYS A 3 31.46 25.61 41.78
C LYS A 3 32.04 26.73 40.92
N LYS A 4 31.49 27.02 39.75
CA LYS A 4 31.50 28.37 39.19
C LYS A 4 30.15 28.70 38.56
N ARG A 5 29.53 29.72 39.13
CA ARG A 5 28.36 30.50 38.64
C ARG A 5 28.87 31.58 37.67
N LEU A 6 28.10 31.95 36.68
CA LEU A 6 28.10 33.28 36.03
C LEU A 6 26.71 33.48 35.46
N VAL A 7 25.90 34.29 36.01
CA VAL A 7 25.56 35.71 35.95
C VAL A 7 24.95 36.12 34.60
N ALA A 8 23.70 36.50 34.68
CA ALA A 8 22.84 37.08 33.65
C ALA A 8 23.26 38.51 33.27
N ALA A 9 23.06 38.87 32.03
CA ALA A 9 23.01 40.26 31.58
C ALA A 9 21.72 40.54 30.81
N VAL A 10 20.91 41.40 31.39
CA VAL A 10 19.68 42.01 30.85
C VAL A 10 20.12 43.20 29.98
N ALA A 11 19.65 43.28 28.77
CA ALA A 11 19.76 44.49 27.95
C ALA A 11 18.35 44.99 27.60
N ILE A 12 18.04 46.11 28.16
CA ILE A 12 16.87 46.94 27.91
C ILE A 12 17.14 47.77 26.66
N ALA A 13 16.27 47.71 25.65
CA ALA A 13 16.29 48.60 24.50
C ALA A 13 14.95 49.34 24.38
N THR A 14 15.09 50.61 24.29
CA THR A 14 14.14 51.71 24.41
C THR A 14 13.20 51.84 23.20
N LEU A 15 11.94 52.20 23.48
CA LEU A 15 10.93 52.69 22.53
C LEU A 15 11.29 54.09 22.01
N ALA A 16 11.06 54.31 20.73
CA ALA A 16 10.88 55.65 20.16
C ALA A 16 9.60 55.70 19.30
N PRO A 17 8.75 56.72 19.44
CA PRO A 17 7.52 56.87 18.70
C PRO A 17 7.76 57.63 17.39
N LEU A 18 7.10 57.23 16.32
CA LEU A 18 7.03 58.01 15.07
C LEU A 18 5.60 58.54 14.82
N THR A 19 5.56 59.79 14.57
CA THR A 19 4.44 60.72 14.47
C THR A 19 3.65 60.52 13.15
N LEU A 20 2.32 60.69 13.28
CA LEU A 20 1.38 60.91 12.15
C LEU A 20 1.69 62.23 11.43
N ALA A 21 1.64 62.19 10.09
CA ALA A 21 1.34 63.36 9.29
C ALA A 21 0.16 63.05 8.37
N ALA A 22 -0.96 63.71 8.61
CA ALA A 22 -2.11 63.77 7.75
C ALA A 22 -1.97 64.97 6.83
N CYS A 23 -2.25 64.84 5.54
CA CYS A 23 -2.68 65.95 4.66
C CYS A 23 -3.66 65.41 3.62
N GLY A 24 -4.81 66.01 3.60
CA GLY A 24 -5.94 65.71 2.75
C GLY A 24 -5.89 66.39 1.41
N GLY A 25 -6.81 66.05 0.52
CA GLY A 25 -7.09 66.77 -0.74
C GLY A 25 -7.96 65.89 -1.64
N GLY A 26 -9.20 66.31 -1.85
CA GLY A 26 -10.29 65.59 -2.50
C GLY A 26 -10.20 65.47 -4.03
N GLY A 27 -11.10 64.67 -4.58
CA GLY A 27 -11.39 64.59 -6.02
C GLY A 27 -12.07 63.29 -6.34
N GLY A 28 -13.39 63.29 -6.48
CA GLY A 28 -14.15 62.09 -6.87
C GLY A 28 -13.96 61.71 -8.31
N SER A 29 -13.98 60.40 -8.57
CA SER A 29 -14.47 59.82 -9.82
C SER A 29 -14.91 58.38 -9.54
N ASN A 30 -16.18 58.08 -9.90
CA ASN A 30 -16.76 56.76 -9.93
C ASN A 30 -15.94 55.87 -10.89
N GLY A 31 -15.20 54.95 -10.33
CA GLY A 31 -14.62 53.82 -11.03
C GLY A 31 -15.26 52.53 -10.50
N ALA A 32 -16.09 51.90 -11.32
CA ALA A 32 -16.54 50.55 -11.07
C ALA A 32 -15.31 49.64 -10.92
N GLY A 33 -15.00 49.28 -9.69
CA GLY A 33 -13.97 48.30 -9.40
C GLY A 33 -14.45 46.95 -9.89
N SER A 34 -14.03 46.56 -11.08
CA SER A 34 -14.02 45.17 -11.47
C SER A 34 -13.10 44.44 -10.49
N ASN A 35 -13.71 43.67 -9.58
CA ASN A 35 -13.01 42.66 -8.83
C ASN A 35 -12.53 41.61 -9.83
N SER A 36 -11.42 41.84 -10.50
CA SER A 36 -10.67 40.76 -11.10
C SER A 36 -10.07 39.97 -9.94
N SER A 37 -10.77 38.94 -9.52
CA SER A 37 -10.14 37.82 -8.81
C SER A 37 -9.07 37.31 -9.77
N SER A 38 -7.82 37.74 -9.59
CA SER A 38 -6.68 37.08 -10.18
C SER A 38 -6.74 35.63 -9.68
N SER A 39 -7.19 34.71 -10.54
CA SER A 39 -7.04 33.28 -10.28
C SER A 39 -5.54 33.06 -10.09
N GLU A 40 -5.13 32.82 -8.88
CA GLU A 40 -3.75 32.52 -8.56
C GLU A 40 -3.35 31.27 -9.37
N THR A 41 -2.43 31.44 -10.31
CA THR A 41 -2.03 30.35 -11.21
C THR A 41 -1.17 29.39 -10.38
N VAL A 42 -1.65 28.17 -10.13
CA VAL A 42 -0.88 27.12 -9.46
C VAL A 42 0.19 26.60 -10.42
N GLU A 43 1.45 26.91 -10.15
CA GLU A 43 2.58 26.53 -11.02
C GLU A 43 3.20 25.18 -10.64
N SER A 44 3.08 24.75 -9.37
CA SER A 44 3.68 23.52 -8.88
C SER A 44 2.82 22.83 -7.82
N LEU A 45 2.94 21.50 -7.73
CA LEU A 45 2.38 20.68 -6.67
C LEU A 45 3.46 19.82 -6.03
N THR A 46 3.33 19.60 -4.71
CA THR A 46 4.12 18.64 -3.95
C THR A 46 3.39 17.31 -3.89
N VAL A 47 4.10 16.20 -4.13
CA VAL A 47 3.55 14.84 -4.11
C VAL A 47 4.37 13.98 -3.14
N LEU A 48 3.71 13.20 -2.31
CA LEU A 48 4.34 12.26 -1.39
C LEU A 48 3.81 10.85 -1.60
N ASP A 49 4.74 9.88 -1.69
CA ASP A 49 4.44 8.45 -1.74
C ASP A 49 5.43 7.60 -0.94
N TYR A 50 5.38 6.25 -1.12
CA TYR A 50 6.31 5.32 -0.47
C TYR A 50 7.16 4.50 -1.45
N TYR A 51 7.15 4.81 -2.74
CA TYR A 51 7.98 4.10 -3.73
C TYR A 51 9.42 4.60 -3.70
N THR A 52 10.25 3.98 -2.85
CA THR A 52 11.67 4.35 -2.69
C THR A 52 12.58 3.59 -3.63
N ASP A 53 12.13 2.46 -4.19
CA ASP A 53 12.94 1.53 -4.95
C ASP A 53 12.72 1.66 -6.47
N GLU A 54 13.78 1.42 -7.24
CA GLU A 54 13.74 1.39 -8.70
C GLU A 54 13.27 0.03 -9.24
N PRO A 55 12.55 -0.01 -10.35
CA PRO A 55 12.14 1.10 -11.23
C PRO A 55 10.83 1.80 -10.82
N GLY A 56 10.22 1.41 -9.71
CA GLY A 56 8.93 1.92 -9.27
C GLY A 56 8.92 3.43 -9.10
N LYS A 57 9.94 3.97 -8.43
CA LYS A 57 10.11 5.41 -8.19
C LYS A 57 10.19 6.20 -9.50
N SER A 58 11.11 5.83 -10.39
CA SER A 58 11.28 6.51 -11.68
C SER A 58 10.04 6.42 -12.57
N ASN A 59 9.33 5.29 -12.56
CA ASN A 59 8.10 5.12 -13.34
C ASN A 59 6.98 6.06 -12.85
N ILE A 60 6.81 6.19 -11.55
CA ILE A 60 5.82 7.10 -10.95
C ILE A 60 6.21 8.55 -11.22
N ASP A 61 7.49 8.90 -11.01
CA ASP A 61 7.98 10.25 -11.26
C ASP A 61 7.72 10.69 -12.70
N ALA A 62 8.08 9.86 -13.68
CA ALA A 62 7.83 10.13 -15.10
C ALA A 62 6.33 10.32 -15.40
N GLN A 63 5.44 9.52 -14.79
CA GLN A 63 4.01 9.63 -14.98
C GLN A 63 3.44 10.93 -14.36
N LEU A 64 3.91 11.28 -13.16
CA LEU A 64 3.57 12.52 -12.46
C LEU A 64 3.99 13.76 -13.27
N GLN A 65 5.22 13.79 -13.80
CA GLN A 65 5.70 14.90 -14.62
C GLN A 65 4.88 15.03 -15.92
N LYS A 66 4.59 13.91 -16.60
CA LYS A 66 3.73 13.89 -17.81
C LYS A 66 2.34 14.46 -17.50
N CYS A 67 1.71 13.98 -16.43
CA CYS A 67 0.40 14.47 -16.01
C CYS A 67 0.45 15.94 -15.57
N GLY A 68 1.45 16.35 -14.79
CA GLY A 68 1.64 17.73 -14.36
C GLY A 68 1.71 18.68 -15.56
N THR A 69 2.54 18.37 -16.55
CA THR A 69 2.65 19.15 -17.79
C THR A 69 1.31 19.22 -18.53
N SER A 70 0.57 18.13 -18.62
CA SER A 70 -0.71 18.07 -19.33
C SER A 70 -1.82 18.94 -18.72
N ILE A 71 -1.72 19.22 -17.42
CA ILE A 71 -2.65 20.09 -16.68
C ILE A 71 -2.09 21.51 -16.46
N GLY A 72 -0.96 21.86 -17.08
CA GLY A 72 -0.38 23.21 -17.07
C GLY A 72 0.52 23.51 -15.87
N LEU A 73 1.01 22.50 -15.13
CA LEU A 73 2.01 22.71 -14.09
C LEU A 73 3.41 22.86 -14.72
N ALA A 74 4.19 23.79 -14.19
CA ALA A 74 5.61 23.91 -14.52
C ALA A 74 6.45 22.80 -13.84
N LYS A 75 6.02 22.32 -12.67
CA LYS A 75 6.76 21.32 -11.87
C LYS A 75 5.82 20.47 -11.00
N VAL A 76 6.18 19.19 -10.83
CA VAL A 76 5.69 18.33 -9.76
C VAL A 76 6.86 17.96 -8.86
N ASP A 77 6.83 18.39 -7.59
CA ASP A 77 7.84 18.06 -6.58
C ASP A 77 7.51 16.73 -5.94
N HIS A 78 8.07 15.63 -6.47
CA HIS A 78 7.82 14.29 -6.00
C HIS A 78 8.83 13.86 -4.93
N GLN A 79 8.31 13.42 -3.78
CA GLN A 79 9.06 12.87 -2.66
C GLN A 79 8.55 11.47 -2.32
N SER A 80 9.48 10.57 -1.95
CA SER A 80 9.15 9.23 -1.49
C SER A 80 9.78 8.99 -0.11
N VAL A 81 9.05 8.30 0.77
CA VAL A 81 9.54 7.87 2.09
C VAL A 81 9.25 6.38 2.27
N PRO A 82 10.02 5.64 3.08
CA PRO A 82 9.71 4.22 3.33
C PRO A 82 8.28 4.03 3.86
N GLY A 83 7.58 3.02 3.33
CA GLY A 83 6.17 2.75 3.67
C GLY A 83 5.86 2.73 5.17
N PRO A 84 6.66 2.04 6.03
CA PRO A 84 6.40 2.00 7.47
C PRO A 84 6.42 3.37 8.17
N THR A 85 7.05 4.38 7.55
CA THR A 85 7.15 5.74 8.12
C THR A 85 6.14 6.72 7.51
N LEU A 86 5.50 6.37 6.39
CA LEU A 86 4.62 7.26 5.65
C LEU A 86 3.44 7.74 6.51
N ILE A 87 2.71 6.84 7.13
CA ILE A 87 1.49 7.17 7.87
C ILE A 87 1.79 8.06 9.07
N GLN A 88 2.86 7.77 9.82
CA GLN A 88 3.29 8.62 10.93
C GLN A 88 3.64 10.03 10.45
N LYS A 89 4.37 10.15 9.33
CA LYS A 89 4.71 11.43 8.71
C LYS A 89 3.45 12.19 8.29
N VAL A 90 2.50 11.52 7.64
CA VAL A 90 1.23 12.13 7.19
C VAL A 90 0.42 12.66 8.38
N LEU A 91 0.25 11.87 9.45
CA LEU A 91 -0.47 12.31 10.65
C LEU A 91 0.22 13.49 11.35
N GLN A 92 1.56 13.51 11.38
CA GLN A 92 2.32 14.65 11.88
C GLN A 92 2.12 15.89 11.01
N GLN A 93 2.18 15.73 9.68
CA GLN A 93 1.98 16.84 8.74
C GLN A 93 0.54 17.38 8.77
N ALA A 94 -0.46 16.51 8.96
CA ALA A 94 -1.84 16.91 9.18
C ALA A 94 -1.97 17.82 10.42
N SER A 95 -1.37 17.42 11.54
CA SER A 95 -1.37 18.18 12.78
C SER A 95 -0.64 19.52 12.67
N SER A 96 0.44 19.58 11.88
CA SER A 96 1.23 20.81 11.66
C SER A 96 0.76 21.64 10.45
N LYS A 97 -0.29 21.21 9.73
CA LYS A 97 -0.82 21.85 8.50
C LYS A 97 0.25 22.00 7.41
N THR A 98 1.06 20.97 7.23
CA THR A 98 2.13 20.92 6.24
C THR A 98 1.99 19.69 5.31
N LEU A 99 0.76 19.24 5.08
CA LEU A 99 0.47 18.16 4.14
C LEU A 99 0.96 18.49 2.72
N PRO A 100 1.40 17.49 1.95
CA PRO A 100 1.66 17.68 0.52
C PRO A 100 0.35 17.97 -0.22
N ASP A 101 0.45 18.46 -1.45
CA ASP A 101 -0.73 18.79 -2.27
C ASP A 101 -1.41 17.50 -2.81
N VAL A 102 -0.63 16.45 -3.07
CA VAL A 102 -1.12 15.12 -3.46
C VAL A 102 -0.43 14.05 -2.63
N LEU A 103 -1.19 13.07 -2.19
CA LEU A 103 -0.69 11.97 -1.37
C LEU A 103 -1.12 10.63 -1.96
N MET A 104 -0.18 9.70 -2.09
CA MET A 104 -0.49 8.31 -2.40
C MET A 104 -0.50 7.49 -1.13
N LEU A 105 -1.58 6.76 -0.89
CA LEU A 105 -1.78 5.89 0.27
C LEU A 105 -2.03 4.45 -0.16
N ASP A 106 -1.49 3.48 0.58
CA ASP A 106 -1.99 2.10 0.49
C ASP A 106 -3.48 2.09 0.86
N ASN A 107 -4.26 1.29 0.16
CA ASN A 107 -5.71 1.32 0.28
C ASN A 107 -6.27 1.14 1.71
N PRO A 108 -5.64 0.39 2.64
CA PRO A 108 -6.17 0.27 4.00
C PRO A 108 -5.94 1.51 4.88
N ASP A 109 -5.07 2.42 4.46
CA ASP A 109 -4.73 3.61 5.26
C ASP A 109 -5.66 4.79 4.97
N ILE A 110 -6.34 4.78 3.82
CA ILE A 110 -7.16 5.90 3.34
C ILE A 110 -8.26 6.25 4.35
N GLN A 111 -8.96 5.25 4.88
CA GLN A 111 -10.08 5.48 5.80
C GLN A 111 -9.61 6.08 7.13
N GLN A 112 -8.46 5.65 7.64
CA GLN A 112 -7.87 6.22 8.86
C GLN A 112 -7.48 7.70 8.66
N ILE A 113 -6.86 8.02 7.54
CA ILE A 113 -6.41 9.38 7.23
C ILE A 113 -7.60 10.29 6.91
N ALA A 114 -8.67 9.76 6.27
CA ALA A 114 -9.93 10.46 6.06
C ALA A 114 -10.66 10.73 7.39
N GLU A 115 -10.72 9.74 8.30
CA GLU A 115 -11.29 9.90 9.65
C GLU A 115 -10.59 11.00 10.46
N ALA A 116 -9.28 11.15 10.29
CA ALA A 116 -8.49 12.22 10.89
C ALA A 116 -8.75 13.61 10.27
N GLY A 117 -9.61 13.73 9.24
CA GLY A 117 -9.91 14.98 8.54
C GLY A 117 -8.75 15.51 7.68
N ALA A 118 -7.80 14.65 7.32
CA ALA A 118 -6.61 15.05 6.58
C ALA A 118 -6.74 14.91 5.04
N LEU A 119 -7.89 14.43 4.55
CA LEU A 119 -8.20 14.29 3.12
C LEU A 119 -9.46 15.06 2.76
N THR A 120 -9.51 15.54 1.52
CA THR A 120 -10.69 16.18 0.91
C THR A 120 -11.47 15.13 0.10
N PRO A 121 -12.82 15.06 0.22
CA PRO A 121 -13.63 14.19 -0.62
C PRO A 121 -13.46 14.51 -2.11
N LEU A 122 -13.23 13.50 -2.95
CA LEU A 122 -13.06 13.70 -4.38
C LEU A 122 -14.34 14.17 -5.08
N GLY A 123 -15.52 13.92 -4.47
CA GLY A 123 -16.80 14.42 -4.94
C GLY A 123 -16.88 15.95 -5.01
N ASP A 124 -16.14 16.67 -4.16
CA ASP A 124 -16.06 18.14 -4.15
C ASP A 124 -15.46 18.70 -5.45
N PHE A 125 -14.70 17.87 -6.18
CA PHE A 125 -14.11 18.19 -7.47
C PHE A 125 -14.84 17.50 -8.64
N GLY A 126 -16.05 16.98 -8.42
CA GLY A 126 -16.83 16.26 -9.44
C GLY A 126 -16.18 14.94 -9.89
N ILE A 127 -15.35 14.34 -9.05
CA ILE A 127 -14.72 13.03 -9.31
C ILE A 127 -15.56 11.95 -8.66
N ASN A 128 -15.91 10.92 -9.45
CA ASN A 128 -16.55 9.70 -8.99
C ASN A 128 -15.73 8.47 -9.38
N ALA A 129 -16.16 7.29 -8.97
CA ALA A 129 -15.51 6.02 -9.25
C ALA A 129 -16.30 5.14 -10.23
N ASP A 130 -17.05 5.74 -11.15
CA ASP A 130 -17.85 5.01 -12.15
C ASP A 130 -16.93 4.15 -13.02
N GLY A 131 -17.29 2.89 -13.19
CA GLY A 131 -16.52 1.90 -13.96
C GLY A 131 -15.34 1.29 -13.21
N TYR A 132 -15.06 1.70 -11.97
CA TYR A 132 -14.04 1.05 -11.13
C TYR A 132 -14.57 -0.23 -10.48
N ALA A 133 -13.68 -1.17 -10.20
CA ALA A 133 -14.00 -2.37 -9.44
C ALA A 133 -14.45 -2.02 -8.01
N ALA A 134 -15.42 -2.78 -7.48
CA ALA A 134 -16.04 -2.48 -6.19
C ALA A 134 -15.06 -2.51 -5.00
N GLY A 135 -14.08 -3.40 -5.02
CA GLY A 135 -13.08 -3.53 -3.94
C GLY A 135 -12.24 -2.26 -3.73
N PRO A 136 -11.55 -1.72 -4.75
CA PRO A 136 -10.84 -0.44 -4.69
C PRO A 136 -11.73 0.72 -4.26
N VAL A 137 -12.97 0.81 -4.78
CA VAL A 137 -13.91 1.87 -4.38
C VAL A 137 -14.25 1.76 -2.91
N SER A 138 -14.60 0.58 -2.43
CA SER A 138 -14.92 0.33 -1.02
C SER A 138 -13.74 0.69 -0.10
N ALA A 139 -12.50 0.34 -0.49
CA ALA A 139 -11.32 0.65 0.31
C ALA A 139 -11.03 2.16 0.40
N ALA A 140 -11.37 2.93 -0.65
CA ALA A 140 -11.16 4.38 -0.72
C ALA A 140 -12.37 5.20 -0.25
N THR A 141 -13.44 4.56 0.23
CA THR A 141 -14.67 5.22 0.72
C THR A 141 -14.70 5.22 2.23
N TYR A 142 -14.92 6.38 2.83
CA TYR A 142 -15.12 6.57 4.26
C TYR A 142 -16.36 7.45 4.47
N ASP A 143 -17.26 7.07 5.38
CA ASP A 143 -18.52 7.77 5.68
C ASP A 143 -19.32 8.17 4.42
N GLY A 144 -19.39 7.25 3.45
CA GLY A 144 -20.12 7.45 2.19
C GLY A 144 -19.43 8.36 1.17
N GLN A 145 -18.25 8.92 1.46
CA GLN A 145 -17.48 9.80 0.59
C GLN A 145 -16.25 9.09 0.00
N LEU A 146 -15.95 9.35 -1.27
CA LEU A 146 -14.77 8.84 -1.95
C LEU A 146 -13.57 9.76 -1.70
N TYR A 147 -12.46 9.22 -1.19
CA TYR A 147 -11.25 10.00 -0.86
C TYR A 147 -10.05 9.69 -1.76
N GLY A 148 -10.11 8.68 -2.61
CA GLY A 148 -9.00 8.35 -3.48
C GLY A 148 -9.42 7.58 -4.73
N LEU A 149 -8.62 7.69 -5.80
CA LEU A 149 -8.71 6.86 -6.99
C LEU A 149 -7.47 5.99 -7.10
N GLN A 150 -7.69 4.70 -7.23
CA GLN A 150 -6.65 3.69 -7.33
C GLN A 150 -6.41 3.32 -8.79
N PRO A 151 -5.23 3.62 -9.38
CA PRO A 151 -4.98 3.35 -10.81
C PRO A 151 -4.67 1.89 -11.10
N GLY A 152 -4.26 1.13 -10.09
CA GLY A 152 -3.93 -0.29 -10.22
C GLY A 152 -4.15 -1.03 -8.91
N ALA A 153 -4.58 -2.28 -9.00
CA ALA A 153 -4.76 -3.17 -7.87
C ALA A 153 -3.81 -4.36 -7.94
N ASN A 154 -3.56 -4.98 -6.80
CA ASN A 154 -2.76 -6.19 -6.70
C ASN A 154 -3.32 -7.15 -5.67
N THR A 155 -2.73 -8.34 -5.59
CA THR A 155 -3.05 -9.35 -4.58
C THR A 155 -1.89 -10.32 -4.42
N LEU A 156 -2.05 -11.33 -3.56
CA LEU A 156 -1.07 -12.38 -3.31
C LEU A 156 -1.48 -13.70 -3.95
N ALA A 157 -0.47 -14.44 -4.43
CA ALA A 157 -0.63 -15.80 -4.93
C ALA A 157 0.65 -16.61 -4.71
N ILE A 158 0.60 -17.93 -4.87
CA ILE A 158 1.80 -18.77 -4.83
C ILE A 158 2.44 -18.79 -6.21
N PHE A 159 3.68 -18.32 -6.27
CA PHE A 159 4.58 -18.55 -7.40
C PHE A 159 5.32 -19.87 -7.20
N TYR A 160 5.56 -20.60 -8.27
CA TYR A 160 6.34 -21.84 -8.24
C TYR A 160 7.29 -21.95 -9.43
N GLN A 161 8.45 -22.55 -9.22
CA GLN A 161 9.42 -22.82 -10.29
C GLN A 161 8.99 -24.07 -11.07
N LYS A 162 8.56 -23.90 -12.32
CA LYS A 162 8.02 -24.99 -13.16
C LYS A 162 9.00 -26.16 -13.31
N ASP A 163 10.26 -25.86 -13.59
CA ASP A 163 11.30 -26.88 -13.82
C ASP A 163 11.62 -27.66 -12.54
N VAL A 164 11.64 -26.97 -11.38
CA VAL A 164 11.91 -27.61 -10.08
C VAL A 164 10.77 -28.56 -9.72
N LEU A 165 9.52 -28.12 -9.84
CA LEU A 165 8.36 -28.96 -9.56
C LEU A 165 8.30 -30.15 -10.51
N ALA A 166 8.48 -29.94 -11.82
CA ALA A 166 8.45 -30.99 -12.82
C ALA A 166 9.53 -32.06 -12.57
N LYS A 167 10.77 -31.63 -12.29
CA LYS A 167 11.89 -32.54 -11.96
C LYS A 167 11.59 -33.39 -10.73
N ALA A 168 10.90 -32.84 -9.74
CA ALA A 168 10.52 -33.54 -8.52
C ALA A 168 9.24 -34.37 -8.66
N GLY A 169 8.53 -34.29 -9.80
CA GLY A 169 7.22 -34.91 -9.98
C GLY A 169 6.18 -34.36 -8.99
N VAL A 170 6.21 -33.05 -8.73
CA VAL A 170 5.29 -32.33 -7.84
C VAL A 170 4.36 -31.47 -8.67
N GLN A 171 3.07 -31.51 -8.37
CA GLN A 171 2.09 -30.58 -8.93
C GLN A 171 1.98 -29.32 -8.05
N PRO A 172 1.61 -28.16 -8.62
CA PRO A 172 1.28 -26.97 -7.83
C PRO A 172 0.19 -27.29 -6.79
N PRO A 173 0.38 -26.92 -5.51
CA PRO A 173 -0.51 -27.34 -4.42
C PRO A 173 -1.87 -26.65 -4.51
N LYS A 174 -2.94 -27.40 -4.28
CA LYS A 174 -4.34 -26.92 -4.20
C LYS A 174 -4.88 -26.92 -2.77
N THR A 175 -4.26 -27.71 -1.90
CA THR A 175 -4.63 -27.84 -0.48
C THR A 175 -3.44 -27.61 0.45
N TRP A 176 -3.68 -27.28 1.72
CA TRP A 176 -2.61 -27.13 2.72
C TRP A 176 -1.80 -28.43 2.89
N ALA A 177 -2.48 -29.58 2.85
CA ALA A 177 -1.79 -30.87 2.91
C ALA A 177 -0.83 -31.06 1.73
N GLU A 178 -1.27 -30.70 0.53
CA GLU A 178 -0.41 -30.72 -0.67
C GLU A 178 0.72 -29.71 -0.56
N LEU A 179 0.46 -28.48 -0.04
CA LEU A 179 1.50 -27.47 0.16
C LEU A 179 2.59 -27.97 1.11
N LYS A 180 2.22 -28.53 2.27
CA LYS A 180 3.18 -29.11 3.22
C LYS A 180 3.98 -30.25 2.59
N THR A 181 3.30 -31.16 1.90
CA THR A 181 3.95 -32.31 1.23
C THR A 181 4.91 -31.85 0.14
N ALA A 182 4.46 -30.91 -0.72
CA ALA A 182 5.27 -30.34 -1.79
C ALA A 182 6.48 -29.59 -1.22
N ALA A 183 6.27 -28.72 -0.25
CA ALA A 183 7.34 -27.93 0.37
C ALA A 183 8.42 -28.84 0.97
N LYS A 184 8.01 -29.88 1.71
CA LYS A 184 8.95 -30.85 2.30
C LYS A 184 9.73 -31.60 1.22
N LYS A 185 9.05 -32.11 0.18
CA LYS A 185 9.68 -32.84 -0.93
C LYS A 185 10.65 -31.99 -1.74
N LEU A 186 10.36 -30.69 -1.90
CA LEU A 186 11.18 -29.73 -2.64
C LEU A 186 12.33 -29.14 -1.81
N THR A 187 12.36 -29.40 -0.50
CA THR A 187 13.46 -28.96 0.37
C THR A 187 14.65 -29.90 0.23
N SER A 188 15.78 -29.39 -0.26
CA SER A 188 17.00 -30.16 -0.45
C SER A 188 18.23 -29.27 -0.46
N GLY A 189 19.27 -29.66 0.27
CA GLY A 189 20.53 -28.90 0.33
C GLY A 189 20.32 -27.47 0.84
N LYS A 190 20.54 -26.49 -0.05
CA LYS A 190 20.33 -25.06 0.26
C LYS A 190 18.98 -24.51 -0.21
N GLN A 191 18.14 -25.35 -0.83
CA GLN A 191 16.83 -24.96 -1.32
C GLN A 191 15.76 -25.30 -0.28
N TYR A 192 14.95 -24.32 0.07
CA TYR A 192 13.71 -24.47 0.79
C TYR A 192 12.55 -24.76 -0.17
N GLY A 193 11.55 -25.50 0.27
CA GLY A 193 10.37 -25.81 -0.55
C GLY A 193 9.45 -24.61 -0.72
N PHE A 194 9.38 -23.73 0.30
CA PHE A 194 8.51 -22.57 0.30
C PHE A 194 9.16 -21.36 1.01
N ALA A 195 8.77 -20.14 0.63
CA ALA A 195 9.17 -18.91 1.28
C ALA A 195 8.01 -17.91 1.33
N PHE A 196 7.96 -17.11 2.36
CA PHE A 196 7.00 -16.02 2.55
C PHE A 196 7.62 -14.90 3.39
N ASN A 197 7.00 -13.71 3.42
CA ASN A 197 7.38 -12.65 4.33
C ASN A 197 6.66 -12.86 5.67
N GLY A 198 7.42 -12.99 6.74
CA GLY A 198 6.94 -13.14 8.10
C GLY A 198 7.40 -11.99 9.01
N THR A 199 7.67 -10.79 8.47
CA THR A 199 8.14 -9.63 9.25
C THR A 199 7.07 -9.09 10.22
N ALA A 200 7.55 -8.40 11.27
CA ALA A 200 6.66 -7.76 12.26
C ALA A 200 6.21 -6.37 11.80
N ASP A 201 5.59 -6.31 10.62
CA ASP A 201 5.09 -5.08 10.01
C ASP A 201 3.84 -5.37 9.13
N TYR A 202 3.36 -4.34 8.43
CA TYR A 202 2.20 -4.48 7.55
C TYR A 202 2.40 -5.48 6.40
N GLU A 203 3.62 -5.66 5.89
CA GLU A 203 3.90 -6.67 4.86
C GLU A 203 3.67 -8.08 5.40
N GLY A 204 4.13 -8.37 6.63
CA GLY A 204 3.89 -9.65 7.29
C GLY A 204 2.42 -9.90 7.57
N ALA A 205 1.69 -8.89 8.09
CA ALA A 205 0.23 -9.00 8.25
C ALA A 205 -0.45 -9.31 6.91
N TRP A 206 -0.07 -8.60 5.84
CA TRP A 206 -0.58 -8.81 4.48
C TRP A 206 -0.38 -10.24 3.98
N GLN A 207 0.82 -10.79 4.19
CA GLN A 207 1.17 -12.16 3.78
C GLN A 207 0.41 -13.23 4.59
N PHE A 208 -0.10 -12.90 5.77
CA PHE A 208 -0.89 -13.83 6.60
C PHE A 208 -2.37 -13.86 6.22
N LEU A 209 -2.89 -12.87 5.49
CA LEU A 209 -4.30 -12.82 5.13
C LEU A 209 -4.77 -13.99 4.24
N PRO A 210 -4.05 -14.43 3.18
CA PRO A 210 -4.47 -15.56 2.37
C PRO A 210 -4.74 -16.84 3.17
N PRO A 211 -3.81 -17.35 4.00
CA PRO A 211 -4.08 -18.53 4.82
C PRO A 211 -5.20 -18.30 5.83
N MET A 212 -5.24 -17.15 6.47
CA MET A 212 -6.25 -16.84 7.48
C MET A 212 -7.65 -16.79 6.88
N TRP A 213 -7.84 -15.99 5.83
CA TRP A 213 -9.16 -15.80 5.22
C TRP A 213 -9.65 -17.02 4.44
N THR A 214 -8.77 -17.68 3.71
CA THR A 214 -9.11 -18.92 3.00
C THR A 214 -9.57 -20.01 3.97
N ASN A 215 -9.02 -20.05 5.18
CA ASN A 215 -9.44 -21.00 6.23
C ASN A 215 -10.74 -20.57 6.95
N GLY A 216 -11.32 -19.42 6.65
CA GLY A 216 -12.51 -18.89 7.33
C GLY A 216 -12.20 -18.10 8.60
N GLY A 217 -10.94 -17.73 8.82
CA GLY A 217 -10.55 -16.75 9.84
C GLY A 217 -11.11 -15.37 9.52
N ASP A 218 -11.23 -14.54 10.54
CA ASP A 218 -11.85 -13.22 10.42
C ASP A 218 -11.05 -12.18 11.20
N GLU A 219 -10.74 -11.06 10.56
CA GLU A 219 -9.99 -9.95 11.17
C GLU A 219 -10.75 -9.25 12.30
N THR A 220 -12.07 -9.41 12.37
CA THR A 220 -12.87 -8.87 13.47
C THR A 220 -12.84 -9.74 14.72
N ASP A 221 -12.40 -11.01 14.58
CA ASP A 221 -12.28 -11.96 15.68
C ASP A 221 -11.05 -12.86 15.49
N LEU A 222 -9.90 -12.37 15.89
CA LEU A 222 -8.62 -13.08 15.77
C LEU A 222 -8.49 -14.30 16.73
N LYS A 223 -9.46 -14.51 17.62
CA LYS A 223 -9.47 -15.67 18.54
C LYS A 223 -10.12 -16.90 17.95
N ARG A 224 -10.68 -16.80 16.73
CA ARG A 224 -11.28 -17.96 16.05
C ARG A 224 -10.26 -19.09 15.85
N PRO A 225 -10.67 -20.36 16.02
CA PRO A 225 -9.78 -21.50 15.79
C PRO A 225 -9.13 -21.50 14.40
N GLN A 226 -9.81 -21.00 13.37
CA GLN A 226 -9.32 -20.92 12.00
C GLN A 226 -8.09 -20.01 11.87
N VAL A 227 -7.97 -18.97 12.70
CA VAL A 227 -6.78 -18.11 12.75
C VAL A 227 -5.60 -18.84 13.35
N ALA A 228 -5.83 -19.58 14.44
CA ALA A 228 -4.82 -20.44 15.06
C ALA A 228 -4.37 -21.57 14.12
N GLU A 229 -5.29 -22.20 13.37
CA GLU A 229 -4.96 -23.20 12.35
C GLU A 229 -4.05 -22.60 11.24
N ALA A 230 -4.31 -21.35 10.81
CA ALA A 230 -3.47 -20.68 9.83
C ALA A 230 -2.06 -20.35 10.37
N LEU A 231 -1.95 -19.95 11.63
CA LEU A 231 -0.66 -19.79 12.32
C LEU A 231 0.08 -21.14 12.45
N GLN A 232 -0.67 -22.23 12.73
CA GLN A 232 -0.09 -23.57 12.80
C GLN A 232 0.48 -24.02 11.45
N LEU A 233 -0.18 -23.69 10.33
CA LEU A 233 0.37 -23.96 8.99
C LEU A 233 1.75 -23.32 8.80
N TRP A 234 1.90 -22.04 9.14
CA TRP A 234 3.19 -21.34 9.05
C TRP A 234 4.25 -21.97 9.97
N LYS A 235 3.83 -22.28 11.20
CA LYS A 235 4.71 -22.93 12.18
C LYS A 235 5.18 -24.30 11.70
N ASP A 236 4.28 -25.13 11.19
CA ASP A 236 4.62 -26.48 10.69
C ASP A 236 5.67 -26.41 9.59
N LEU A 237 5.52 -25.49 8.62
CA LEU A 237 6.45 -25.29 7.50
C LEU A 237 7.83 -24.82 7.95
N VAL A 238 7.90 -24.02 9.01
CA VAL A 238 9.18 -23.57 9.60
C VAL A 238 9.81 -24.68 10.45
N ASP A 239 9.02 -25.36 11.26
CA ASP A 239 9.51 -26.41 12.19
C ASP A 239 10.02 -27.65 11.45
N ASP A 240 9.39 -28.03 10.33
CA ASP A 240 9.82 -29.16 9.53
C ASP A 240 10.98 -28.83 8.56
N GLY A 241 11.44 -27.58 8.56
CA GLY A 241 12.55 -27.08 7.75
C GLY A 241 12.21 -26.80 6.30
N SER A 242 10.95 -26.88 5.90
CA SER A 242 10.50 -26.54 4.53
C SER A 242 10.58 -25.06 4.23
N VAL A 243 10.59 -24.23 5.27
CA VAL A 243 10.73 -22.77 5.22
C VAL A 243 11.88 -22.33 6.12
N SER A 244 12.66 -21.36 5.66
CA SER A 244 13.75 -20.78 6.45
C SER A 244 13.23 -20.05 7.68
N LYS A 245 13.88 -20.19 8.83
CA LYS A 245 13.62 -19.37 10.02
C LYS A 245 13.85 -17.87 9.78
N SER A 246 14.62 -17.51 8.74
CA SER A 246 14.91 -16.12 8.38
C SER A 246 13.71 -15.38 7.80
N VAL A 247 12.59 -16.04 7.48
CA VAL A 247 11.35 -15.39 6.99
C VAL A 247 10.84 -14.29 7.92
N VAL A 248 11.17 -14.35 9.21
CA VAL A 248 10.83 -13.29 10.19
C VAL A 248 11.54 -11.97 9.95
N ASN A 249 12.56 -11.96 9.07
CA ASN A 249 13.33 -10.76 8.69
C ASN A 249 13.33 -10.51 7.18
N TRP A 250 12.70 -11.37 6.37
CA TRP A 250 12.67 -11.22 4.92
C TRP A 250 11.52 -10.33 4.49
N LYS A 251 11.83 -9.24 3.80
CA LYS A 251 10.86 -8.45 3.05
C LYS A 251 10.39 -9.23 1.83
N GLN A 252 9.34 -8.76 1.17
CA GLN A 252 8.81 -9.39 -0.05
C GLN A 252 9.86 -9.44 -1.18
N SER A 253 10.74 -8.44 -1.29
CA SER A 253 11.89 -8.45 -2.20
C SER A 253 12.90 -9.54 -1.86
N ASP A 254 13.23 -9.72 -0.57
CA ASP A 254 14.16 -10.78 -0.14
C ASP A 254 13.60 -12.17 -0.46
N VAL A 255 12.29 -12.38 -0.27
CA VAL A 255 11.60 -13.62 -0.64
C VAL A 255 11.73 -13.88 -2.15
N ASN A 256 11.53 -12.86 -2.99
CA ASN A 256 11.70 -12.96 -4.44
C ASN A 256 13.14 -13.26 -4.83
N ASP A 257 14.12 -12.67 -4.15
CA ASP A 257 15.54 -12.94 -4.39
C ASP A 257 15.91 -14.39 -4.06
N GLN A 258 15.34 -14.97 -2.98
CA GLN A 258 15.50 -16.40 -2.69
C GLN A 258 14.90 -17.26 -3.81
N PHE A 259 13.75 -16.87 -4.34
CA PHE A 259 13.09 -17.59 -5.44
C PHE A 259 13.92 -17.50 -6.73
N ILE A 260 14.36 -16.31 -7.14
CA ILE A 260 15.20 -16.10 -8.33
C ILE A 260 16.54 -16.87 -8.23
N ALA A 261 17.13 -16.88 -7.04
CA ALA A 261 18.38 -17.59 -6.78
C ALA A 261 18.24 -19.13 -6.70
N GLY A 262 17.04 -19.69 -6.89
CA GLY A 262 16.77 -21.12 -6.76
C GLY A 262 16.86 -21.63 -5.32
N LYS A 263 16.83 -20.75 -4.33
CA LYS A 263 16.86 -21.09 -2.90
C LYS A 263 15.47 -21.26 -2.30
N ALA A 264 14.41 -20.96 -3.06
CA ALA A 264 13.03 -21.28 -2.74
C ALA A 264 12.34 -21.86 -3.99
N ALA A 265 11.72 -23.03 -3.86
CA ALA A 265 11.00 -23.68 -4.98
C ALA A 265 9.64 -23.03 -5.23
N MET A 266 9.01 -22.53 -4.19
CA MET A 266 7.74 -21.80 -4.20
C MET A 266 7.84 -20.58 -3.30
N MET A 267 7.03 -19.55 -3.58
CA MET A 267 6.92 -18.37 -2.72
C MET A 267 5.49 -17.84 -2.70
N LEU A 268 5.06 -17.27 -1.57
CA LEU A 268 3.90 -16.38 -1.50
C LEU A 268 4.36 -14.95 -1.80
N ASN A 269 3.86 -14.36 -2.88
CA ASN A 269 4.22 -13.00 -3.26
C ASN A 269 3.17 -12.41 -4.20
N GLY A 270 3.34 -11.17 -4.64
CA GLY A 270 2.42 -10.51 -5.54
C GLY A 270 2.98 -10.26 -6.93
N PRO A 271 2.13 -9.80 -7.87
CA PRO A 271 2.49 -9.65 -9.27
C PRO A 271 3.53 -8.54 -9.55
N TRP A 272 3.78 -7.65 -8.58
CA TRP A 272 4.87 -6.67 -8.67
C TRP A 272 6.27 -7.31 -8.79
N GLN A 273 6.39 -8.61 -8.50
CA GLN A 273 7.63 -9.35 -8.69
C GLN A 273 7.83 -9.83 -10.14
N ILE A 274 6.78 -9.84 -10.95
CA ILE A 274 6.83 -10.37 -12.33
C ILE A 274 7.89 -9.67 -13.19
N PRO A 275 8.05 -8.34 -13.17
CA PRO A 275 9.11 -7.69 -13.95
C PRO A 275 10.53 -8.19 -13.58
N ALA A 276 10.81 -8.38 -12.30
CA ALA A 276 12.10 -8.93 -11.84
C ALA A 276 12.28 -10.39 -12.24
N LEU A 277 11.24 -11.22 -12.14
CA LEU A 277 11.24 -12.62 -12.57
C LEU A 277 11.47 -12.75 -14.08
N GLN A 278 10.83 -11.89 -14.89
CA GLN A 278 11.03 -11.85 -16.34
C GLN A 278 12.45 -11.42 -16.70
N LYS A 279 12.99 -10.39 -16.05
CA LYS A 279 14.39 -9.96 -16.21
C LYS A 279 15.37 -11.09 -15.88
N ALA A 280 15.09 -11.86 -14.84
CA ALA A 280 15.87 -13.04 -14.45
C ALA A 280 15.63 -14.26 -15.36
N LYS A 281 14.70 -14.19 -16.34
CA LYS A 281 14.28 -15.30 -17.18
C LYS A 281 13.81 -16.53 -16.38
N ALA A 282 13.18 -16.29 -15.22
CA ALA A 282 12.65 -17.36 -14.38
C ALA A 282 11.49 -18.09 -15.08
N ASN A 283 11.52 -19.41 -15.08
CA ASN A 283 10.42 -20.23 -15.58
C ASN A 283 9.44 -20.53 -14.45
N PHE A 284 8.45 -19.66 -14.26
CA PHE A 284 7.52 -19.75 -13.14
C PHE A 284 6.07 -19.97 -13.59
N GLY A 285 5.27 -20.45 -12.66
CA GLY A 285 3.81 -20.45 -12.73
C GLY A 285 3.22 -19.82 -11.47
N VAL A 286 1.93 -19.52 -11.52
CA VAL A 286 1.20 -18.90 -10.42
C VAL A 286 -0.07 -19.69 -10.17
N VAL A 287 -0.40 -19.91 -8.89
CA VAL A 287 -1.68 -20.53 -8.45
C VAL A 287 -2.22 -19.76 -7.25
N PRO A 288 -3.55 -19.76 -7.05
CA PRO A 288 -4.16 -19.19 -5.85
C PRO A 288 -3.60 -19.83 -4.58
N PHE A 289 -3.74 -19.15 -3.44
CA PHE A 289 -3.37 -19.74 -2.15
C PHE A 289 -4.22 -21.00 -1.87
N PRO A 290 -3.63 -22.15 -1.44
CA PRO A 290 -4.34 -23.41 -1.26
C PRO A 290 -5.40 -23.35 -0.17
N ILE A 291 -6.48 -24.13 -0.33
CA ILE A 291 -7.54 -24.31 0.67
C ILE A 291 -7.12 -25.32 1.74
N ASN A 292 -7.69 -25.21 2.95
CA ASN A 292 -7.50 -26.19 4.02
C ASN A 292 -8.52 -27.33 3.92
N LYS A 293 -9.79 -27.02 3.61
CA LYS A 293 -10.91 -27.97 3.57
C LYS A 293 -11.60 -27.92 2.20
N PRO A 294 -12.19 -29.02 1.71
CA PRO A 294 -12.73 -29.12 0.34
C PRO A 294 -13.87 -28.14 0.02
N ASP A 295 -14.58 -27.65 1.03
CA ASP A 295 -15.70 -26.71 0.92
C ASP A 295 -15.29 -25.24 0.91
N GLN A 296 -13.99 -24.97 1.03
CA GLN A 296 -13.44 -23.61 1.05
C GLN A 296 -13.13 -23.10 -0.36
N THR A 297 -13.08 -21.79 -0.47
CA THR A 297 -12.60 -21.06 -1.65
C THR A 297 -11.40 -20.20 -1.27
N SER A 298 -10.39 -20.16 -2.14
CA SER A 298 -9.24 -19.28 -1.95
C SER A 298 -9.68 -17.82 -1.89
N VAL A 299 -9.26 -17.11 -0.86
CA VAL A 299 -9.54 -15.68 -0.68
C VAL A 299 -8.25 -14.88 -0.85
N ALA A 300 -8.21 -14.07 -1.89
CA ALA A 300 -7.10 -13.17 -2.16
C ALA A 300 -7.34 -11.81 -1.46
N PRO A 301 -6.34 -11.23 -0.81
CA PRO A 301 -6.47 -9.90 -0.23
C PRO A 301 -6.31 -8.82 -1.31
N LEU A 302 -7.14 -7.78 -1.26
CA LEU A 302 -7.02 -6.62 -2.14
C LEU A 302 -5.89 -5.70 -1.69
N GLY A 303 -4.98 -5.41 -2.59
CA GLY A 303 -3.92 -4.42 -2.42
C GLY A 303 -3.94 -3.36 -3.52
N GLY A 304 -3.02 -2.43 -3.40
CA GLY A 304 -2.82 -1.31 -4.31
C GLY A 304 -3.02 0.02 -3.63
N GLU A 305 -2.57 1.06 -4.31
CA GLU A 305 -2.47 2.42 -3.78
C GLU A 305 -3.41 3.37 -4.51
N ALA A 306 -3.99 4.30 -3.77
CA ALA A 306 -4.81 5.37 -4.34
C ALA A 306 -4.13 6.74 -4.23
N TRP A 307 -4.34 7.55 -5.25
CA TRP A 307 -4.03 8.97 -5.23
C TRP A 307 -5.16 9.73 -4.55
N THR A 308 -4.81 10.57 -3.59
CA THR A 308 -5.73 11.34 -2.74
C THR A 308 -5.41 12.83 -2.80
N VAL A 309 -6.37 13.66 -2.42
CA VAL A 309 -6.19 15.11 -2.27
C VAL A 309 -6.20 15.45 -0.77
N PRO A 310 -5.06 15.78 -0.17
CA PRO A 310 -4.98 16.23 1.22
C PRO A 310 -5.73 17.53 1.49
N GLU A 311 -6.21 17.67 2.74
CA GLU A 311 -6.83 18.90 3.23
C GLU A 311 -5.75 19.92 3.63
N THR A 312 -5.34 20.76 2.69
CA THR A 312 -4.27 21.76 2.87
C THR A 312 -4.79 23.14 3.26
N GLY A 313 -6.09 23.40 3.06
CA GLY A 313 -6.68 24.73 3.20
C GLY A 313 -6.45 25.67 1.99
N ASP A 314 -5.73 25.23 0.94
CA ASP A 314 -5.52 25.97 -0.29
C ASP A 314 -6.42 25.41 -1.40
N GLU A 315 -7.55 26.06 -1.63
CA GLU A 315 -8.57 25.58 -2.58
C GLU A 315 -8.07 25.52 -4.03
N ALA A 316 -7.20 26.46 -4.44
CA ALA A 316 -6.65 26.47 -5.78
C ALA A 316 -5.72 25.26 -6.02
N LYS A 317 -4.85 24.99 -5.04
CA LYS A 317 -3.98 23.80 -5.07
C LYS A 317 -4.76 22.50 -4.97
N LYS A 318 -5.78 22.41 -4.11
CA LYS A 318 -6.64 21.21 -4.02
C LYS A 318 -7.34 20.92 -5.35
N ALA A 319 -7.90 21.94 -6.01
CA ALA A 319 -8.51 21.77 -7.33
C ALA A 319 -7.50 21.27 -8.37
N LYS A 320 -6.29 21.84 -8.39
CA LYS A 320 -5.21 21.41 -9.28
C LYS A 320 -4.69 20.00 -8.95
N ALA A 321 -4.61 19.64 -7.67
CA ALA A 321 -4.29 18.28 -7.21
C ALA A 321 -5.33 17.27 -7.69
N ALA A 322 -6.62 17.63 -7.66
CA ALA A 322 -7.69 16.78 -8.17
C ALA A 322 -7.57 16.54 -9.70
N GLU A 323 -7.15 17.55 -10.48
CA GLU A 323 -6.83 17.36 -11.91
C GLU A 323 -5.67 16.36 -12.10
N LEU A 324 -4.62 16.44 -11.27
CA LEU A 324 -3.50 15.49 -11.29
C LEU A 324 -3.97 14.07 -10.95
N VAL A 325 -4.79 13.89 -9.91
CA VAL A 325 -5.38 12.60 -9.54
C VAL A 325 -6.21 12.02 -10.70
N LYS A 326 -7.02 12.83 -11.37
CA LYS A 326 -7.78 12.41 -12.58
C LYS A 326 -6.86 11.95 -13.70
N CYS A 327 -5.80 12.70 -13.99
CA CYS A 327 -4.83 12.33 -15.03
C CYS A 327 -4.13 11.01 -14.70
N MET A 328 -3.67 10.83 -13.47
CA MET A 328 -3.02 9.58 -13.03
C MET A 328 -3.94 8.35 -13.13
N ASN A 329 -5.26 8.57 -13.26
CA ASN A 329 -6.29 7.52 -13.32
C ASN A 329 -7.00 7.44 -14.70
N THR A 330 -6.47 8.05 -15.74
CA THR A 330 -6.97 7.83 -17.13
C THR A 330 -6.72 6.37 -17.54
N ASP A 331 -7.47 5.88 -18.53
CA ASP A 331 -7.33 4.51 -19.04
C ASP A 331 -5.89 4.23 -19.52
N GLU A 332 -5.28 5.19 -20.23
CA GLU A 332 -3.89 5.12 -20.67
C GLU A 332 -2.94 4.96 -19.48
N ASN A 333 -3.11 5.79 -18.45
CA ASN A 333 -2.24 5.81 -17.28
C ASN A 333 -2.44 4.57 -16.39
N GLN A 334 -3.66 4.05 -16.27
CA GLN A 334 -3.92 2.76 -15.62
C GLN A 334 -3.23 1.61 -16.34
N MET A 335 -3.36 1.53 -17.68
CA MET A 335 -2.70 0.50 -18.49
C MET A 335 -1.17 0.62 -18.42
N LEU A 336 -0.63 1.83 -18.45
CA LEU A 336 0.82 2.07 -18.31
C LEU A 336 1.31 1.60 -16.94
N ARG A 337 0.64 2.04 -15.86
CA ARG A 337 0.98 1.67 -14.48
C ARG A 337 0.88 0.15 -14.27
N ALA A 338 -0.17 -0.48 -14.81
CA ALA A 338 -0.39 -1.90 -14.71
C ALA A 338 0.75 -2.70 -15.37
N LYS A 339 1.17 -2.33 -16.58
CA LYS A 339 2.26 -2.99 -17.29
C LYS A 339 3.63 -2.80 -16.64
N GLN A 340 3.92 -1.60 -16.17
CA GLN A 340 5.20 -1.26 -15.55
C GLN A 340 5.35 -1.83 -14.13
N GLY A 341 4.25 -1.86 -13.37
CA GLY A 341 4.26 -2.24 -11.96
C GLY A 341 3.79 -3.68 -11.69
N GLY A 342 3.36 -4.44 -12.71
CA GLY A 342 2.74 -5.75 -12.48
C GLY A 342 1.44 -5.63 -11.68
N LEU A 343 0.63 -4.61 -11.97
CA LEU A 343 -0.65 -4.37 -11.32
C LEU A 343 -1.80 -4.76 -12.25
N VAL A 344 -3.02 -4.77 -11.74
CA VAL A 344 -4.25 -4.94 -12.52
C VAL A 344 -4.94 -3.57 -12.59
N PRO A 345 -5.33 -3.07 -13.77
CA PRO A 345 -6.11 -1.84 -13.87
C PRO A 345 -7.36 -1.94 -12.98
N THR A 346 -7.80 -0.85 -12.41
CA THR A 346 -9.01 -0.88 -11.53
C THR A 346 -10.30 -0.57 -12.26
N LYS A 347 -10.21 0.03 -13.45
CA LYS A 347 -11.37 0.16 -14.35
C LYS A 347 -11.67 -1.17 -15.03
N THR A 348 -12.85 -1.71 -14.78
CA THR A 348 -13.24 -3.06 -15.24
C THR A 348 -13.30 -3.19 -16.76
N ALA A 349 -13.59 -2.10 -17.48
CA ALA A 349 -13.58 -2.06 -18.95
C ALA A 349 -12.19 -2.37 -19.55
N LEU A 350 -11.11 -2.25 -18.78
CA LEU A 350 -9.74 -2.51 -19.24
C LEU A 350 -9.31 -3.98 -19.08
N TYR A 351 -10.08 -4.81 -18.37
CA TYR A 351 -9.67 -6.17 -17.99
C TYR A 351 -9.38 -7.08 -19.20
N ASP A 352 -10.27 -7.11 -20.19
CA ASP A 352 -10.10 -7.98 -21.36
C ASP A 352 -8.93 -7.55 -22.22
N GLN A 353 -8.76 -6.24 -22.42
CA GLN A 353 -7.58 -5.70 -23.10
C GLN A 353 -6.31 -6.06 -22.34
N TYR A 354 -6.28 -5.85 -21.03
CA TYR A 354 -5.11 -6.12 -20.19
C TYR A 354 -4.72 -7.61 -20.20
N LYS A 355 -5.68 -8.52 -20.03
CA LYS A 355 -5.44 -9.99 -20.13
C LYS A 355 -4.88 -10.41 -21.50
N LYS A 356 -5.33 -9.76 -22.58
CA LYS A 356 -4.84 -10.02 -23.94
C LYS A 356 -3.41 -9.51 -24.12
N GLU A 357 -3.09 -8.33 -23.62
CA GLU A 357 -1.78 -7.71 -23.78
C GLU A 357 -0.72 -8.27 -22.80
N VAL A 358 -1.14 -8.72 -21.62
CA VAL A 358 -0.28 -9.28 -20.56
C VAL A 358 -0.84 -10.61 -20.06
N PRO A 359 -0.76 -11.70 -20.84
CA PRO A 359 -1.37 -13.01 -20.50
C PRO A 359 -0.90 -13.58 -19.16
N SER A 360 0.32 -13.27 -18.73
CA SER A 360 0.85 -13.68 -17.41
C SER A 360 0.08 -13.11 -16.23
N MET A 361 -0.71 -12.05 -16.45
CA MET A 361 -1.52 -11.37 -15.45
C MET A 361 -2.99 -11.81 -15.42
N ALA A 362 -3.41 -12.73 -16.30
CA ALA A 362 -4.81 -13.13 -16.39
C ALA A 362 -5.35 -13.67 -15.07
N GLY A 363 -4.62 -14.58 -14.41
CA GLY A 363 -5.02 -15.13 -13.11
C GLY A 363 -5.07 -14.08 -11.99
N PHE A 364 -4.17 -13.10 -12.00
CA PHE A 364 -4.21 -11.98 -11.06
C PHE A 364 -5.38 -11.03 -11.33
N THR A 365 -5.73 -10.80 -12.61
CA THR A 365 -6.89 -9.98 -12.99
C THR A 365 -8.17 -10.60 -12.46
N ASP A 366 -8.34 -11.92 -12.61
CA ASP A 366 -9.50 -12.64 -12.09
C ASP A 366 -9.53 -12.63 -10.54
N ALA A 367 -8.38 -12.78 -9.90
CA ALA A 367 -8.28 -12.74 -8.44
C ALA A 367 -8.59 -11.35 -7.86
N VAL A 368 -8.12 -10.27 -8.49
CA VAL A 368 -8.40 -8.89 -8.07
C VAL A 368 -9.87 -8.54 -8.21
N ALA A 369 -10.57 -9.08 -9.22
CA ALA A 369 -12.00 -8.83 -9.42
C ALA A 369 -12.86 -9.24 -8.21
N THR A 370 -12.41 -10.23 -7.43
CA THR A 370 -13.10 -10.77 -6.25
C THR A 370 -12.30 -10.62 -4.95
N ALA A 371 -11.20 -9.86 -4.98
CA ALA A 371 -10.32 -9.71 -3.83
C ALA A 371 -11.01 -8.97 -2.67
N ARG A 372 -10.74 -9.44 -1.45
CA ARG A 372 -11.30 -8.89 -0.21
C ARG A 372 -10.49 -7.70 0.28
N ALA A 373 -11.16 -6.56 0.49
CA ALA A 373 -10.53 -5.38 1.09
C ALA A 373 -10.23 -5.61 2.58
N ARG A 374 -9.07 -5.15 3.02
CA ARG A 374 -8.62 -5.23 4.43
C ARG A 374 -9.51 -4.40 5.37
N THR A 375 -9.99 -3.26 4.89
CA THR A 375 -10.83 -2.33 5.65
C THR A 375 -12.33 -2.61 5.55
N GLY A 376 -12.75 -3.60 4.76
CA GLY A 376 -14.16 -3.84 4.47
C GLY A 376 -15.06 -4.07 5.70
N LYS A 377 -14.51 -4.64 6.79
CA LYS A 377 -15.22 -4.86 8.05
C LYS A 377 -14.76 -3.95 9.19
N LEU A 378 -13.49 -3.58 9.20
CA LEU A 378 -12.86 -2.85 10.30
C LEU A 378 -12.77 -1.35 10.04
N GLY A 379 -12.86 -0.92 8.79
CA GLY A 379 -12.68 0.47 8.46
C GLY A 379 -11.32 1.00 8.91
N ALA A 380 -11.32 2.19 9.50
CA ALA A 380 -10.16 2.85 10.05
C ALA A 380 -9.47 2.13 11.24
N LYS A 381 -10.10 1.07 11.79
CA LYS A 381 -9.50 0.24 12.85
C LYS A 381 -8.56 -0.85 12.32
N TRP A 382 -8.43 -1.00 11.00
CA TRP A 382 -7.54 -1.99 10.41
C TRP A 382 -6.09 -1.91 10.92
N PRO A 383 -5.44 -0.74 11.04
CA PRO A 383 -4.06 -0.64 11.51
C PRO A 383 -3.81 -1.31 12.87
N ASP A 384 -4.72 -1.15 13.82
CA ASP A 384 -4.61 -1.79 15.14
C ASP A 384 -4.69 -3.30 15.04
N THR A 385 -5.63 -3.81 14.24
CA THR A 385 -5.77 -5.25 14.00
C THR A 385 -4.55 -5.83 13.26
N ALA A 386 -4.02 -5.13 12.27
CA ALA A 386 -2.82 -5.54 11.56
C ALA A 386 -1.62 -5.66 12.53
N LYS A 387 -1.50 -4.74 13.50
CA LYS A 387 -0.49 -4.81 14.56
C LYS A 387 -0.61 -6.10 15.36
N VAL A 388 -1.80 -6.48 15.77
CA VAL A 388 -2.03 -7.74 16.48
C VAL A 388 -1.68 -8.95 15.59
N ILE A 389 -2.06 -8.93 14.32
CA ILE A 389 -1.78 -10.02 13.37
C ILE A 389 -0.27 -10.23 13.22
N TYR A 390 0.51 -9.20 12.85
CA TYR A 390 1.94 -9.40 12.63
C TYR A 390 2.71 -9.70 13.92
N THR A 391 2.29 -9.14 15.05
CA THR A 391 2.89 -9.46 16.34
C THR A 391 2.62 -10.91 16.74
N GLY A 392 1.36 -11.36 16.61
CA GLY A 392 0.98 -12.75 16.88
C GLY A 392 1.71 -13.75 15.98
N MET A 393 1.83 -13.44 14.69
CA MET A 393 2.60 -14.26 13.75
C MET A 393 4.08 -14.34 14.16
N GLN A 394 4.72 -13.23 14.52
CA GLN A 394 6.11 -13.22 15.01
C GLN A 394 6.28 -14.06 16.27
N LEU A 395 5.37 -13.96 17.23
CA LEU A 395 5.42 -14.79 18.44
C LEU A 395 5.40 -16.29 18.13
N VAL A 396 4.62 -16.69 17.13
CA VAL A 396 4.56 -18.12 16.70
C VAL A 396 5.84 -18.53 15.97
N LEU A 397 6.27 -17.76 14.99
CA LEU A 397 7.43 -18.07 14.15
C LEU A 397 8.75 -18.08 14.93
N THR A 398 8.84 -17.31 16.01
CA THR A 398 9.99 -17.26 16.92
C THR A 398 9.87 -18.23 18.12
N GLY A 399 8.77 -19.00 18.20
CA GLY A 399 8.56 -19.98 19.27
C GLY A 399 8.17 -19.39 20.64
N GLN A 400 7.76 -18.10 20.67
CA GLN A 400 7.41 -17.38 21.91
C GLN A 400 5.95 -17.56 22.33
N ALA A 401 5.08 -18.06 21.44
CA ALA A 401 3.70 -18.42 21.74
C ALA A 401 3.24 -19.63 20.93
N ALA A 402 2.31 -20.41 21.51
CA ALA A 402 1.56 -21.39 20.73
C ALA A 402 0.57 -20.67 19.79
N PRO A 403 0.24 -21.24 18.62
CA PRO A 403 -0.72 -20.63 17.68
C PRO A 403 -2.07 -20.25 18.29
N ALA A 404 -2.58 -21.07 19.23
CA ALA A 404 -3.87 -20.80 19.89
C ALA A 404 -3.86 -19.56 20.78
N ASP A 405 -2.70 -19.20 21.34
CA ASP A 405 -2.56 -18.13 22.33
C ASP A 405 -1.98 -16.84 21.73
N ALA A 406 -1.42 -16.93 20.54
CA ALA A 406 -0.57 -15.89 19.96
C ALA A 406 -1.31 -14.56 19.75
N MET A 407 -2.51 -14.59 19.19
CA MET A 407 -3.29 -13.38 18.91
C MET A 407 -3.79 -12.72 20.20
N ALA A 408 -4.18 -13.51 21.21
CA ALA A 408 -4.57 -12.98 22.52
C ALA A 408 -3.38 -12.31 23.22
N LYS A 409 -2.18 -12.94 23.17
CA LYS A 409 -0.94 -12.38 23.72
C LYS A 409 -0.51 -11.11 23.00
N ALA A 410 -0.61 -11.07 21.68
CA ALA A 410 -0.29 -9.90 20.87
C ALA A 410 -1.24 -8.72 21.13
N GLY A 411 -2.53 -8.98 21.36
CA GLY A 411 -3.52 -7.93 21.65
C GLY A 411 -3.46 -7.40 23.09
N ALA A 412 -2.69 -8.02 23.96
CA ALA A 412 -2.47 -7.55 25.35
C ALA A 412 -1.19 -6.72 25.50
N SER A 413 -0.35 -6.66 24.45
CA SER A 413 0.90 -5.89 24.37
C SER A 413 0.71 -4.56 23.62
#